data_6eba75801a734ae64d21cda8be3de872
#
_entry.id   6eba75801a734ae64d21cda8be3de872
#
_cell.length_a   1.000
_cell.length_b   1.000
_cell.length_c   1.000
_cell.angle_alpha   90.00
_cell.angle_beta   90.00
_cell.angle_gamma   90.00
#
_symmetry.space_group_name_H-M   'P 1'
#
loop_
_entity.id
_entity.type
_entity.pdbx_description
1 polymer ?
#
loop_
_entity_poly.entity_id
_entity_poly.type
_entity_poly.pdbx_seq_one_letter_code
_entity_poly.pdbx_strand_id
1 'polypeptide(L)'
;MLDIKINAIQLRMDESNLKFSFCKGETEWSWTKDYRPKMECKEGTVFFDEALEIHHELVQNGIGKGIRSSFAGFEIEGTKVPYAFETYAWIEETTEDIFFEWVPICEEGITVEKVFWPGEMELEEKKNDWYTLLNMQQGVLIPNDWETELTAIPFDGFFETAGGYMPWFSQFKGRNGYIAICTTPWNAGYQAEHPENGPYTHVGVRFEPSLGRMDYKRVVRYTLIEDGDYNDACINGHCLVASLIRMNRLKRRLQENLKKRQV
;
A
#
# COMPACT_ATOMS: atom_id res chain seq x y z
N MET A 1 -6.51 10.95 -17.22
CA MET A 1 -6.14 9.54 -16.89
C MET A 1 -4.72 9.32 -17.34
N LEU A 2 -3.85 8.91 -16.45
CA LEU A 2 -2.47 8.52 -16.73
C LEU A 2 -2.37 6.99 -16.83
N ASP A 3 -1.65 6.50 -17.83
CA ASP A 3 -1.54 5.07 -18.15
C ASP A 3 -0.09 4.71 -18.42
N ILE A 4 0.37 3.63 -17.80
CA ILE A 4 1.71 3.09 -17.95
C ILE A 4 1.60 1.61 -18.24
N LYS A 5 2.33 1.18 -19.24
CA LYS A 5 2.46 -0.23 -19.59
C LYS A 5 3.92 -0.64 -19.66
N ILE A 6 4.25 -1.74 -18.98
CA ILE A 6 5.53 -2.43 -19.06
C ILE A 6 5.24 -3.92 -19.23
N ASN A 7 5.67 -4.50 -20.35
CA ASN A 7 5.40 -5.89 -20.70
C ASN A 7 3.89 -6.24 -20.60
N ALA A 8 3.54 -7.16 -19.71
CA ALA A 8 2.15 -7.58 -19.47
C ALA A 8 1.43 -6.74 -18.41
N ILE A 9 2.16 -5.92 -17.66
CA ILE A 9 1.58 -5.11 -16.58
C ILE A 9 1.12 -3.76 -17.11
N GLN A 10 -0.08 -3.37 -16.72
CA GLN A 10 -0.62 -2.03 -16.94
C GLN A 10 -1.03 -1.41 -15.61
N LEU A 11 -0.65 -0.17 -15.39
CA LEU A 11 -1.00 0.64 -14.22
C LEU A 11 -1.66 1.91 -14.71
N ARG A 12 -2.85 2.21 -14.19
CA ARG A 12 -3.66 3.39 -14.55
C ARG A 12 -3.98 4.20 -13.32
N MET A 13 -4.04 5.51 -13.48
CA MET A 13 -4.51 6.45 -12.47
C MET A 13 -5.59 7.36 -13.08
N ASP A 14 -6.71 7.44 -12.42
CA ASP A 14 -7.72 8.47 -12.70
C ASP A 14 -7.36 9.75 -11.93
N GLU A 15 -6.98 10.79 -12.66
CA GLU A 15 -6.56 12.07 -12.08
C GLU A 15 -7.69 12.82 -11.37
N SER A 16 -8.95 12.49 -11.70
CA SER A 16 -10.11 13.19 -11.11
C SER A 16 -10.44 12.75 -9.69
N ASN A 17 -10.05 11.55 -9.30
CA ASN A 17 -10.37 10.94 -8.00
C ASN A 17 -9.16 10.24 -7.36
N LEU A 18 -7.98 10.31 -7.99
CA LEU A 18 -6.74 9.71 -7.55
C LEU A 18 -6.78 8.18 -7.39
N LYS A 19 -7.68 7.51 -8.09
CA LYS A 19 -7.82 6.05 -8.03
C LYS A 19 -6.86 5.37 -8.97
N PHE A 20 -6.32 4.27 -8.48
CA PHE A 20 -5.46 3.40 -9.27
C PHE A 20 -6.16 2.09 -9.59
N SER A 21 -5.87 1.60 -10.78
CA SER A 21 -6.07 0.20 -11.16
C SER A 21 -4.82 -0.35 -11.83
N PHE A 22 -4.64 -1.65 -11.72
CA PHE A 22 -3.57 -2.35 -12.42
C PHE A 22 -4.03 -3.73 -12.86
N CYS A 23 -3.45 -4.23 -13.94
CA CYS A 23 -3.77 -5.56 -14.44
C CYS A 23 -2.52 -6.26 -14.97
N LYS A 24 -2.61 -7.60 -14.99
CA LYS A 24 -1.76 -8.50 -15.76
C LYS A 24 -2.69 -9.46 -16.49
N GLY A 25 -2.52 -9.57 -17.81
CA GLY A 25 -3.48 -10.31 -18.62
C GLY A 25 -4.90 -9.73 -18.55
N GLU A 26 -5.89 -10.58 -18.27
CA GLU A 26 -7.31 -10.21 -18.22
C GLU A 26 -7.79 -9.82 -16.80
N THR A 27 -6.97 -10.06 -15.77
CA THR A 27 -7.39 -9.81 -14.38
C THR A 27 -7.00 -8.41 -13.96
N GLU A 28 -8.01 -7.59 -13.70
CA GLU A 28 -7.85 -6.23 -13.20
C GLU A 28 -8.08 -6.17 -11.70
N TRP A 29 -7.28 -5.34 -11.04
CA TRP A 29 -7.33 -4.97 -9.65
C TRP A 29 -7.51 -3.48 -9.55
N SER A 30 -8.52 -3.04 -8.81
CA SER A 30 -8.82 -1.62 -8.63
C SER A 30 -9.08 -1.28 -7.17
N TRP A 31 -8.85 -0.03 -6.83
CA TRP A 31 -9.25 0.49 -5.53
C TRP A 31 -10.76 0.55 -5.41
N THR A 32 -11.27 0.43 -4.18
CA THR A 32 -12.71 0.50 -3.89
C THR A 32 -13.34 1.75 -4.49
N LYS A 33 -14.60 1.62 -4.92
CA LYS A 33 -15.32 2.73 -5.60
C LYS A 33 -15.33 4.00 -4.76
N ASP A 34 -15.53 3.87 -3.46
CA ASP A 34 -15.74 5.00 -2.54
C ASP A 34 -14.44 5.41 -1.82
N TYR A 35 -13.32 4.75 -2.15
CA TYR A 35 -12.04 5.10 -1.56
C TYR A 35 -11.59 6.48 -2.04
N ARG A 36 -11.23 7.32 -1.07
CA ARG A 36 -10.64 8.64 -1.26
C ARG A 36 -9.38 8.71 -0.40
N PRO A 37 -8.18 8.86 -1.01
CA PRO A 37 -6.93 8.94 -0.25
C PRO A 37 -6.98 10.02 0.81
N LYS A 38 -6.61 9.67 2.04
CA LYS A 38 -6.74 10.57 3.19
C LYS A 38 -5.61 10.41 4.20
N MET A 39 -5.49 11.42 5.02
CA MET A 39 -4.74 11.40 6.28
C MET A 39 -5.69 11.69 7.44
N GLU A 40 -5.57 10.94 8.52
CA GLU A 40 -6.15 11.29 9.80
C GLU A 40 -5.12 12.11 10.58
N CYS A 41 -5.52 13.26 11.05
CA CYS A 41 -4.67 14.24 11.73
C CYS A 41 -5.34 14.69 13.03
N LYS A 42 -4.59 15.24 13.95
CA LYS A 42 -5.16 15.83 15.17
C LYS A 42 -6.18 16.92 14.88
N GLU A 43 -5.96 17.63 13.80
CA GLU A 43 -6.79 18.72 13.32
C GLU A 43 -8.03 18.26 12.55
N GLY A 44 -8.16 16.95 12.28
CA GLY A 44 -9.27 16.35 11.52
C GLY A 44 -8.80 15.51 10.35
N THR A 45 -9.73 15.03 9.53
CA THR A 45 -9.42 14.25 8.32
C THR A 45 -9.10 15.19 7.17
N VAL A 46 -8.00 14.94 6.49
CA VAL A 46 -7.51 15.69 5.33
C VAL A 46 -7.45 14.74 4.13
N PHE A 47 -8.11 15.10 3.04
CA PHE A 47 -8.06 14.31 1.81
C PHE A 47 -6.98 14.84 0.86
N PHE A 48 -6.36 13.95 0.07
CA PHE A 48 -5.26 14.34 -0.82
C PHE A 48 -5.70 15.30 -1.91
N ASP A 49 -6.93 15.15 -2.43
CA ASP A 49 -7.53 16.02 -3.44
C ASP A 49 -7.96 17.41 -2.90
N GLU A 50 -7.79 17.67 -1.61
CA GLU A 50 -7.98 18.98 -0.97
C GLU A 50 -6.69 19.81 -0.93
N ALA A 51 -5.56 19.30 -1.41
CA ALA A 51 -4.33 20.06 -1.53
C ALA A 51 -4.54 21.29 -2.45
N LEU A 52 -3.96 22.42 -2.06
CA LEU A 52 -4.08 23.68 -2.83
C LEU A 52 -3.31 23.62 -4.15
N GLU A 53 -2.27 22.82 -4.20
CA GLU A 53 -1.47 22.55 -5.40
C GLU A 53 -1.34 21.05 -5.59
N ILE A 54 -1.85 20.55 -6.73
CA ILE A 54 -1.76 19.15 -7.13
C ILE A 54 -1.12 19.08 -8.50
N HIS A 55 -0.11 18.25 -8.64
CA HIS A 55 0.55 18.02 -9.93
C HIS A 55 0.81 16.53 -10.14
N HIS A 56 0.51 16.04 -11.35
CA HIS A 56 0.75 14.67 -11.75
C HIS A 56 1.66 14.64 -12.96
N GLU A 57 2.64 13.76 -12.96
CA GLU A 57 3.55 13.58 -14.09
C GLU A 57 3.95 12.11 -14.27
N LEU A 58 4.22 11.76 -15.52
CA LEU A 58 4.86 10.49 -15.84
C LEU A 58 6.36 10.60 -15.57
N VAL A 59 6.90 9.61 -14.86
CA VAL A 59 8.31 9.55 -14.52
C VAL A 59 8.93 8.26 -15.01
N GLN A 60 10.20 8.33 -15.41
CA GLN A 60 11.00 7.18 -15.78
C GLN A 60 12.37 7.27 -15.10
N ASN A 61 12.82 6.19 -14.53
CA ASN A 61 14.17 6.04 -14.01
C ASN A 61 14.88 4.85 -14.67
N GLY A 62 16.10 4.51 -14.23
CA GLY A 62 16.87 3.43 -14.82
C GLY A 62 16.33 2.02 -14.58
N ILE A 63 15.25 1.84 -13.80
CA ILE A 63 14.69 0.54 -13.42
C ILE A 63 13.19 0.41 -13.70
N GLY A 64 12.50 1.51 -14.05
CA GLY A 64 11.06 1.45 -14.28
C GLY A 64 10.43 2.76 -14.70
N LYS A 65 9.11 2.71 -14.87
CA LYS A 65 8.25 3.85 -15.22
C LYS A 65 7.14 3.98 -14.21
N GLY A 66 6.71 5.22 -13.96
CA GLY A 66 5.71 5.49 -12.95
C GLY A 66 4.97 6.80 -13.13
N ILE A 67 4.08 7.03 -12.17
CA ILE A 67 3.34 8.27 -11.98
C ILE A 67 3.83 8.87 -10.66
N ARG A 68 4.27 10.11 -10.69
CA ARG A 68 4.52 10.93 -9.51
C ARG A 68 3.37 11.88 -9.35
N SER A 69 2.88 12.01 -8.14
CA SER A 69 1.89 13.01 -7.76
C SER A 69 2.42 13.82 -6.59
N SER A 70 2.43 15.14 -6.71
CA SER A 70 2.81 16.04 -5.63
C SER A 70 1.59 16.79 -5.11
N PHE A 71 1.52 16.94 -3.80
CA PHE A 71 0.45 17.60 -3.07
C PHE A 71 1.07 18.61 -2.12
N ALA A 72 0.68 19.88 -2.24
CA ALA A 72 1.24 20.94 -1.43
C ALA A 72 0.19 21.95 -1.00
N GLY A 73 0.34 22.40 0.25
CA GLY A 73 -0.57 23.33 0.89
C GLY A 73 -1.95 22.74 1.17
N PHE A 74 -2.45 22.98 2.35
CA PHE A 74 -3.79 22.56 2.77
C PHE A 74 -4.46 23.68 3.53
N GLU A 75 -5.78 23.63 3.63
CA GLU A 75 -6.54 24.56 4.44
C GLU A 75 -7.15 23.84 5.62
N ILE A 76 -6.72 24.17 6.83
CA ILE A 76 -7.19 23.61 8.08
C ILE A 76 -7.89 24.69 8.89
N GLU A 77 -9.16 24.53 9.17
CA GLU A 77 -9.97 25.54 9.91
C GLU A 77 -9.82 26.97 9.35
N GLY A 78 -9.75 27.11 8.03
CA GLY A 78 -9.59 28.39 7.36
C GLY A 78 -8.17 28.95 7.35
N THR A 79 -7.20 28.18 7.86
CA THR A 79 -5.77 28.57 7.85
C THR A 79 -5.00 27.74 6.82
N LYS A 80 -4.26 28.40 5.93
CA LYS A 80 -3.38 27.74 4.97
C LYS A 80 -2.10 27.28 5.66
N VAL A 81 -1.77 25.99 5.50
CA VAL A 81 -0.58 25.36 6.05
C VAL A 81 0.31 24.80 4.94
N PRO A 82 1.64 24.84 5.08
CA PRO A 82 2.57 24.45 4.02
C PRO A 82 2.85 22.93 4.00
N TYR A 83 1.98 22.10 4.54
CA TYR A 83 2.16 20.66 4.52
C TYR A 83 2.28 20.15 3.09
N ALA A 84 3.26 19.29 2.81
CA ALA A 84 3.50 18.78 1.46
C ALA A 84 4.07 17.35 1.49
N PHE A 85 3.64 16.54 0.51
CA PHE A 85 4.13 15.20 0.29
C PHE A 85 4.05 14.81 -1.18
N GLU A 86 4.70 13.72 -1.53
CA GLU A 86 4.61 13.11 -2.85
C GLU A 86 4.16 11.66 -2.74
N THR A 87 3.46 11.20 -3.77
CA THR A 87 3.19 9.79 -3.96
C THR A 87 3.78 9.32 -5.28
N TYR A 88 4.22 8.08 -5.29
CA TYR A 88 4.70 7.43 -6.50
C TYR A 88 3.96 6.11 -6.66
N ALA A 89 3.54 5.84 -7.89
CA ALA A 89 3.06 4.53 -8.32
C ALA A 89 3.84 4.13 -9.56
N TRP A 90 4.66 3.09 -9.50
CA TRP A 90 5.56 2.75 -10.61
C TRP A 90 5.76 1.25 -10.76
N ILE A 91 6.12 0.82 -11.98
CA ILE A 91 6.38 -0.58 -12.34
C ILE A 91 7.88 -0.76 -12.55
N GLU A 92 8.47 -1.76 -11.89
CA GLU A 92 9.85 -2.19 -12.14
C GLU A 92 9.92 -3.10 -13.37
N GLU A 93 10.80 -2.78 -14.33
CA GLU A 93 10.88 -3.49 -15.61
C GLU A 93 11.38 -4.95 -15.48
N THR A 94 12.23 -5.23 -14.50
CA THR A 94 12.85 -6.55 -14.34
C THR A 94 11.96 -7.55 -13.62
N THR A 95 11.31 -7.11 -12.54
CA THR A 95 10.50 -7.99 -11.69
C THR A 95 9.03 -7.93 -12.02
N GLU A 96 8.60 -6.93 -12.80
CA GLU A 96 7.18 -6.63 -13.09
C GLU A 96 6.37 -6.36 -11.82
N ASP A 97 7.03 -5.87 -10.76
CA ASP A 97 6.35 -5.48 -9.53
C ASP A 97 5.87 -4.03 -9.60
N ILE A 98 4.77 -3.77 -8.92
CA ILE A 98 4.20 -2.44 -8.79
C ILE A 98 4.52 -1.90 -7.40
N PHE A 99 5.08 -0.71 -7.35
CA PHE A 99 5.42 -0.04 -6.10
C PHE A 99 4.53 1.17 -5.89
N PHE A 100 4.00 1.30 -4.69
CA PHE A 100 3.35 2.51 -4.21
C PHE A 100 4.21 3.09 -3.09
N GLU A 101 4.58 4.37 -3.25
CA GLU A 101 5.42 5.07 -2.30
C GLU A 101 4.72 6.34 -1.81
N TRP A 102 4.87 6.65 -0.54
CA TRP A 102 4.50 7.91 0.06
C TRP A 102 5.76 8.57 0.62
N VAL A 103 6.01 9.83 0.25
CA VAL A 103 7.25 10.55 0.55
C VAL A 103 6.93 11.88 1.21
N PRO A 104 7.31 12.11 2.48
CA PRO A 104 7.12 13.39 3.14
C PRO A 104 8.07 14.44 2.54
N ILE A 105 7.57 15.66 2.34
CA ILE A 105 8.34 16.82 1.84
C ILE A 105 8.38 17.91 2.87
N CYS A 106 7.24 18.30 3.44
CA CYS A 106 7.11 19.28 4.48
C CYS A 106 6.08 18.85 5.51
N GLU A 107 6.43 18.77 6.77
CA GLU A 107 5.54 18.33 7.86
C GLU A 107 5.02 19.49 8.72
N GLU A 108 5.06 20.71 8.21
CA GLU A 108 4.63 21.89 8.97
C GLU A 108 3.12 22.11 8.87
N GLY A 109 2.48 22.39 10.00
CA GLY A 109 1.09 22.83 10.09
C GLY A 109 0.04 21.75 10.21
N ILE A 110 0.39 20.46 10.05
CA ILE A 110 -0.49 19.30 10.25
C ILE A 110 0.21 18.28 11.12
N THR A 111 -0.50 17.74 12.11
CA THR A 111 -0.01 16.64 12.94
C THR A 111 -0.67 15.34 12.49
N VAL A 112 -0.01 14.62 11.59
CA VAL A 112 -0.52 13.36 11.03
C VAL A 112 -0.54 12.27 12.10
N GLU A 113 -1.65 11.55 12.19
CA GLU A 113 -1.83 10.34 13.02
C GLU A 113 -1.85 9.07 12.18
N LYS A 114 -2.45 9.11 10.97
CA LYS A 114 -2.46 8.00 10.03
C LYS A 114 -2.49 8.51 8.59
N VAL A 115 -1.84 7.78 7.70
CA VAL A 115 -1.92 7.96 6.24
C VAL A 115 -2.47 6.69 5.63
N PHE A 116 -3.54 6.81 4.86
CA PHE A 116 -4.14 5.69 4.12
C PHE A 116 -3.67 5.77 2.66
N TRP A 117 -2.64 5.00 2.37
CA TRP A 117 -2.00 4.90 1.06
C TRP A 117 -1.15 3.62 0.97
N PRO A 118 -1.18 2.85 -0.12
CA PRO A 118 -2.10 2.94 -1.25
C PRO A 118 -3.55 2.63 -0.85
N GLY A 119 -4.46 2.82 -1.79
CA GLY A 119 -5.88 2.57 -1.59
C GLY A 119 -6.22 1.11 -1.31
N GLU A 120 -7.38 0.93 -0.73
CA GLU A 120 -7.93 -0.40 -0.46
C GLU A 120 -8.29 -1.09 -1.76
N MET A 121 -7.81 -2.32 -1.92
CA MET A 121 -8.22 -3.22 -3.00
C MET A 121 -9.46 -3.99 -2.59
N GLU A 122 -10.42 -4.15 -3.50
CA GLU A 122 -11.63 -4.91 -3.22
C GLU A 122 -11.81 -6.12 -4.14
N LEU A 123 -12.49 -7.13 -3.60
CA LEU A 123 -13.05 -8.22 -4.36
C LEU A 123 -14.51 -7.88 -4.64
N GLU A 124 -14.77 -7.30 -5.79
CA GLU A 124 -16.02 -6.62 -6.16
C GLU A 124 -17.23 -7.53 -6.41
N GLU A 125 -17.01 -8.84 -6.52
CA GLU A 125 -18.06 -9.82 -6.77
C GLU A 125 -18.08 -10.92 -5.71
N LYS A 126 -19.29 -11.40 -5.35
CA LYS A 126 -19.49 -12.55 -4.46
C LYS A 126 -19.24 -13.85 -5.20
N LYS A 127 -18.02 -14.39 -5.10
CA LYS A 127 -17.62 -15.65 -5.71
C LYS A 127 -16.96 -16.57 -4.70
N ASN A 128 -17.26 -17.85 -4.76
CA ASN A 128 -16.78 -18.86 -3.82
C ASN A 128 -15.32 -19.28 -4.03
N ASP A 129 -14.73 -18.94 -5.17
CA ASP A 129 -13.31 -19.15 -5.49
C ASP A 129 -12.46 -17.87 -5.31
N TRP A 130 -13.08 -16.78 -4.82
CA TRP A 130 -12.38 -15.55 -4.46
C TRP A 130 -12.14 -15.50 -2.96
N TYR A 131 -10.98 -15.03 -2.56
CA TYR A 131 -10.65 -14.95 -1.13
C TYR A 131 -9.56 -13.92 -0.82
N THR A 132 -9.52 -13.51 0.45
CA THR A 132 -8.47 -12.67 1.02
C THR A 132 -7.66 -13.49 2.01
N LEU A 133 -6.34 -13.35 1.95
CA LEU A 133 -5.39 -13.98 2.85
C LEU A 133 -4.68 -12.91 3.68
N LEU A 134 -4.86 -12.97 4.99
CA LEU A 134 -4.20 -12.09 5.95
C LEU A 134 -3.18 -12.89 6.75
N ASN A 135 -1.99 -12.33 6.87
CA ASN A 135 -0.94 -12.93 7.69
C ASN A 135 -1.11 -12.51 9.17
N MET A 136 -2.25 -12.90 9.74
CA MET A 136 -2.59 -12.69 11.15
C MET A 136 -2.46 -14.01 11.90
N GLN A 137 -1.75 -14.04 13.02
CA GLN A 137 -1.48 -15.24 13.81
C GLN A 137 -0.94 -16.41 12.96
N GLN A 138 -1.73 -17.44 12.72
CA GLN A 138 -1.37 -18.62 11.91
C GLN A 138 -1.75 -18.46 10.43
N GLY A 139 -2.24 -17.29 10.03
CA GLY A 139 -2.85 -17.01 8.74
C GLY A 139 -4.37 -17.14 8.79
N VAL A 140 -5.05 -16.19 8.18
CA VAL A 140 -6.51 -16.16 8.07
C VAL A 140 -6.86 -16.08 6.58
N LEU A 141 -7.69 -17.03 6.13
CA LEU A 141 -8.28 -17.01 4.79
C LEU A 141 -9.76 -16.64 4.93
N ILE A 142 -10.16 -15.58 4.26
CA ILE A 142 -11.52 -15.04 4.25
C ILE A 142 -12.13 -15.30 2.88
N PRO A 143 -13.08 -16.26 2.74
CA PRO A 143 -13.82 -16.46 1.51
C PRO A 143 -14.64 -15.21 1.17
N ASN A 144 -14.68 -14.84 -0.10
CA ASN A 144 -15.40 -13.63 -0.52
C ASN A 144 -16.92 -13.80 -0.58
N ASP A 145 -17.39 -15.03 -0.58
CA ASP A 145 -18.80 -15.40 -0.51
C ASP A 145 -19.33 -15.58 0.91
N TRP A 146 -18.50 -15.32 1.93
CA TRP A 146 -18.91 -15.41 3.31
C TRP A 146 -20.00 -14.39 3.63
N GLU A 147 -21.06 -14.84 4.29
CA GLU A 147 -22.24 -13.99 4.56
C GLU A 147 -22.12 -13.22 5.88
N THR A 148 -21.20 -13.64 6.74
CA THR A 148 -21.02 -13.02 8.05
C THR A 148 -20.16 -11.78 7.94
N GLU A 149 -20.68 -10.67 8.40
CA GLU A 149 -19.95 -9.43 8.56
C GLU A 149 -18.77 -9.61 9.52
N LEU A 150 -17.59 -9.17 9.11
CA LEU A 150 -16.37 -9.17 9.92
C LEU A 150 -16.13 -7.83 10.64
N THR A 151 -17.16 -7.05 10.86
CA THR A 151 -17.06 -5.73 11.51
C THR A 151 -16.77 -5.79 12.99
N ALA A 152 -17.11 -6.90 13.67
CA ALA A 152 -16.89 -7.04 15.11
C ALA A 152 -15.41 -7.19 15.48
N ILE A 153 -14.57 -7.53 14.53
CA ILE A 153 -13.12 -7.57 14.70
C ILE A 153 -12.56 -6.80 13.51
N PRO A 154 -12.29 -5.50 13.63
CA PRO A 154 -11.51 -4.83 12.63
C PRO A 154 -10.23 -5.64 12.51
N PHE A 155 -10.02 -6.29 11.39
CA PHE A 155 -8.74 -6.88 11.04
C PHE A 155 -7.78 -5.70 10.81
N ASP A 156 -7.56 -4.99 11.90
CA ASP A 156 -6.70 -3.84 12.00
C ASP A 156 -5.50 -4.27 12.82
N GLY A 157 -4.34 -4.35 12.20
CA GLY A 157 -3.14 -4.82 12.85
C GLY A 157 -1.90 -4.13 12.34
N PHE A 158 -0.92 -4.03 13.24
CA PHE A 158 0.43 -3.63 12.86
C PHE A 158 1.19 -4.83 12.29
N PHE A 159 2.00 -4.58 11.27
CA PHE A 159 2.87 -5.60 10.70
C PHE A 159 4.00 -6.06 11.65
N GLU A 160 4.30 -5.28 12.68
CA GLU A 160 5.42 -5.56 13.60
C GLU A 160 5.00 -6.19 14.92
N THR A 161 3.73 -6.06 15.34
CA THR A 161 3.32 -6.40 16.70
C THR A 161 2.03 -7.21 16.75
N ALA A 162 0.93 -6.60 17.11
CA ALA A 162 -0.30 -7.29 17.45
C ALA A 162 -0.96 -7.95 16.23
N GLY A 163 -0.64 -9.21 15.99
CA GLY A 163 -1.35 -10.08 15.07
C GLY A 163 -0.74 -10.26 13.69
N GLY A 164 0.10 -9.34 13.21
CA GLY A 164 0.81 -9.51 11.95
C GLY A 164 2.22 -10.05 12.15
N TYR A 165 2.50 -11.30 11.77
CA TYR A 165 3.84 -11.86 11.89
C TYR A 165 4.76 -11.52 10.72
N MET A 166 4.18 -11.12 9.59
CA MET A 166 4.91 -10.70 8.39
C MET A 166 4.15 -9.57 7.69
N PRO A 167 4.84 -8.62 7.06
CA PRO A 167 4.24 -7.41 6.53
C PRO A 167 3.62 -7.59 5.13
N TRP A 168 2.71 -8.56 4.99
CA TRP A 168 2.05 -8.80 3.73
C TRP A 168 0.60 -9.30 3.89
N PHE A 169 -0.19 -9.10 2.85
CA PHE A 169 -1.49 -9.70 2.64
C PHE A 169 -1.69 -10.00 1.15
N SER A 170 -2.74 -10.73 0.83
CA SER A 170 -3.00 -11.16 -0.54
C SER A 170 -4.49 -11.27 -0.81
N GLN A 171 -4.91 -11.06 -2.06
CA GLN A 171 -6.25 -11.36 -2.53
C GLN A 171 -6.19 -12.18 -3.82
N PHE A 172 -7.19 -13.03 -4.03
CA PHE A 172 -7.30 -13.90 -5.20
C PHE A 172 -8.68 -13.80 -5.84
N LYS A 173 -8.70 -13.73 -7.16
CA LYS A 173 -9.84 -13.90 -8.08
C LYS A 173 -9.65 -15.23 -8.81
N GLY A 174 -10.13 -16.33 -8.23
CA GLY A 174 -9.83 -17.69 -8.70
C GLY A 174 -8.34 -18.03 -8.56
N ARG A 175 -7.69 -18.27 -9.68
CA ARG A 175 -6.24 -18.59 -9.72
C ARG A 175 -5.32 -17.39 -9.94
N ASN A 176 -5.89 -16.21 -10.12
CA ASN A 176 -5.12 -14.98 -10.26
C ASN A 176 -5.18 -14.17 -8.98
N GLY A 177 -4.06 -13.67 -8.54
CA GLY A 177 -3.96 -12.95 -7.30
C GLY A 177 -2.89 -11.86 -7.31
N TYR A 178 -2.78 -11.20 -6.19
CA TYR A 178 -1.62 -10.37 -5.89
C TYR A 178 -1.16 -10.64 -4.45
N ILE A 179 0.10 -10.37 -4.18
CA ILE A 179 0.61 -10.21 -2.84
C ILE A 179 1.07 -8.76 -2.65
N ALA A 180 0.57 -8.09 -1.61
CA ALA A 180 1.00 -6.78 -1.19
C ALA A 180 1.98 -6.91 -0.02
N ILE A 181 3.18 -6.38 -0.17
CA ILE A 181 4.25 -6.46 0.83
C ILE A 181 4.63 -5.05 1.25
N CYS A 182 4.45 -4.72 2.51
CA CYS A 182 4.97 -3.49 3.08
C CYS A 182 6.48 -3.62 3.29
N THR A 183 7.27 -2.97 2.43
CA THR A 183 8.75 -3.04 2.50
C THR A 183 9.34 -2.12 3.56
N THR A 184 8.52 -1.22 4.11
CA THR A 184 8.82 -0.35 5.25
C THR A 184 7.82 -0.61 6.38
N PRO A 185 7.88 -1.77 7.05
CA PRO A 185 6.82 -2.24 7.93
C PRO A 185 6.75 -1.51 9.28
N TRP A 186 7.78 -0.73 9.62
CA TRP A 186 7.80 0.03 10.87
C TRP A 186 6.72 1.12 10.86
N ASN A 187 5.91 1.16 11.91
CA ASN A 187 4.76 2.06 12.00
C ASN A 187 3.81 1.92 10.79
N ALA A 188 3.60 0.71 10.34
CA ALA A 188 2.68 0.38 9.27
C ALA A 188 1.76 -0.75 9.69
N GLY A 189 0.55 -0.73 9.18
CA GLY A 189 -0.46 -1.73 9.43
C GLY A 189 -1.35 -1.95 8.22
N TYR A 190 -2.32 -2.83 8.37
CA TYR A 190 -3.36 -3.05 7.39
C TYR A 190 -4.74 -2.90 8.04
N GLN A 191 -5.71 -2.60 7.20
CA GLN A 191 -7.12 -2.57 7.55
C GLN A 191 -7.85 -3.44 6.54
N ALA A 192 -8.64 -4.39 7.03
CA ALA A 192 -9.44 -5.26 6.18
C ALA A 192 -10.88 -5.25 6.69
N GLU A 193 -11.82 -5.17 5.78
CA GLU A 193 -13.24 -5.19 6.04
C GLU A 193 -13.93 -6.19 5.12
N HIS A 194 -14.96 -6.84 5.65
CA HIS A 194 -15.86 -7.70 4.91
C HIS A 194 -17.30 -7.40 5.33
N PRO A 195 -17.93 -6.40 4.71
CA PRO A 195 -19.27 -5.95 5.08
C PRO A 195 -20.34 -6.94 4.61
N GLU A 196 -21.45 -7.03 5.34
CA GLU A 196 -22.58 -7.95 5.09
C GLU A 196 -23.19 -7.79 3.69
N ASN A 197 -23.26 -6.57 3.18
CA ASN A 197 -23.94 -6.23 1.93
C ASN A 197 -23.02 -5.64 0.85
N GLY A 198 -21.71 -5.87 0.95
CA GLY A 198 -20.71 -5.42 -0.02
C GLY A 198 -20.44 -3.90 -0.02
N PRO A 199 -19.38 -3.41 -0.69
CA PRO A 199 -18.44 -4.23 -1.46
C PRO A 199 -17.79 -5.29 -0.56
N TYR A 200 -17.51 -6.43 -1.13
CA TYR A 200 -17.01 -7.57 -0.36
C TYR A 200 -15.60 -7.30 0.18
N THR A 201 -14.82 -8.28 0.59
CA THR A 201 -13.59 -8.05 1.32
C THR A 201 -12.69 -7.04 0.62
N HIS A 202 -12.38 -5.95 1.30
CA HIS A 202 -11.37 -4.98 0.87
C HIS A 202 -10.26 -4.85 1.90
N VAL A 203 -9.05 -4.60 1.43
CA VAL A 203 -7.85 -4.50 2.26
C VAL A 203 -7.01 -3.31 1.83
N GLY A 204 -6.61 -2.50 2.78
CA GLY A 204 -5.73 -1.37 2.58
C GLY A 204 -4.56 -1.34 3.56
N VAL A 205 -3.56 -0.55 3.23
CA VAL A 205 -2.42 -0.25 4.09
C VAL A 205 -2.60 1.09 4.76
N ARG A 206 -2.16 1.20 6.00
CA ARG A 206 -2.04 2.47 6.69
C ARG A 206 -0.63 2.65 7.24
N PHE A 207 -0.18 3.88 7.26
CA PHE A 207 1.08 4.27 7.88
C PHE A 207 0.83 5.19 9.06
N GLU A 208 1.64 5.03 10.10
CA GLU A 208 1.60 5.85 11.30
C GLU A 208 2.93 6.58 11.50
N PRO A 209 2.93 7.70 12.23
CA PRO A 209 4.14 8.44 12.53
C PRO A 209 5.12 7.63 13.38
N SER A 210 6.40 7.80 13.11
CA SER A 210 7.47 7.36 13.99
C SER A 210 7.82 8.49 14.95
N LEU A 211 7.66 8.27 16.24
CA LEU A 211 7.90 9.32 17.26
C LEU A 211 7.17 10.65 16.95
N GLY A 212 5.95 10.55 16.43
CA GLY A 212 5.13 11.71 16.09
C GLY A 212 5.47 12.40 14.76
N ARG A 213 6.31 11.81 13.92
CA ARG A 213 6.72 12.38 12.64
C ARG A 213 6.62 11.36 11.51
N MET A 214 6.24 11.84 10.33
CA MET A 214 6.23 11.06 9.09
C MET A 214 7.53 11.26 8.29
N ASP A 215 8.67 11.11 8.94
CA ASP A 215 10.00 11.57 8.50
C ASP A 215 10.73 10.64 7.54
N TYR A 216 10.11 9.56 7.08
CA TYR A 216 10.72 8.65 6.10
C TYR A 216 9.72 8.12 5.08
N LYS A 217 10.25 7.77 3.92
CA LYS A 217 9.49 7.16 2.82
C LYS A 217 8.82 5.86 3.23
N ARG A 218 7.54 5.69 2.87
CA ARG A 218 6.75 4.47 3.05
C ARG A 218 6.58 3.77 1.70
N VAL A 219 6.71 2.45 1.69
CA VAL A 219 6.68 1.69 0.43
C VAL A 219 5.89 0.41 0.59
N VAL A 220 4.96 0.20 -0.33
CA VAL A 220 4.25 -1.07 -0.51
C VAL A 220 4.53 -1.58 -1.92
N ARG A 221 4.87 -2.86 -2.03
CA ARG A 221 5.11 -3.57 -3.28
C ARG A 221 3.98 -4.54 -3.54
N TYR A 222 3.47 -4.54 -4.76
CA TYR A 222 2.51 -5.52 -5.26
C TYR A 222 3.19 -6.40 -6.29
N THR A 223 3.12 -7.72 -6.09
CA THR A 223 3.54 -8.74 -7.06
C THR A 223 2.31 -9.47 -7.54
N LEU A 224 2.07 -9.49 -8.85
CA LEU A 224 0.91 -10.16 -9.44
C LEU A 224 1.22 -11.65 -9.65
N ILE A 225 0.25 -12.49 -9.29
CA ILE A 225 0.31 -13.95 -9.38
C ILE A 225 -0.68 -14.39 -10.44
N GLU A 226 -0.20 -15.14 -11.45
CA GLU A 226 -1.02 -15.76 -12.49
C GLU A 226 -1.00 -17.27 -12.30
N ASP A 227 -2.15 -17.90 -12.47
CA ASP A 227 -2.34 -19.35 -12.37
C ASP A 227 -1.75 -19.98 -11.08
N GLY A 228 -1.89 -19.27 -9.97
CA GLY A 228 -1.38 -19.66 -8.66
C GLY A 228 -2.46 -19.88 -7.60
N ASP A 229 -2.03 -19.97 -6.36
CA ASP A 229 -2.88 -20.06 -5.19
C ASP A 229 -2.25 -19.42 -3.94
N TYR A 230 -2.87 -19.61 -2.78
CA TYR A 230 -2.37 -19.07 -1.50
C TYR A 230 -0.98 -19.59 -1.12
N ASN A 231 -0.56 -20.79 -1.59
CA ASN A 231 0.79 -21.29 -1.32
C ASN A 231 1.83 -20.46 -2.07
N ASP A 232 1.53 -20.07 -3.31
CA ASP A 232 2.42 -19.19 -4.10
C ASP A 232 2.56 -17.84 -3.43
N ALA A 233 1.48 -17.27 -2.89
CA ALA A 233 1.54 -16.03 -2.10
C ALA A 233 2.39 -16.22 -0.83
N CYS A 234 2.21 -17.31 -0.10
CA CYS A 234 3.00 -17.61 1.10
C CYS A 234 4.48 -17.75 0.79
N ILE A 235 4.83 -18.49 -0.27
CA ILE A 235 6.23 -18.69 -0.70
C ILE A 235 6.85 -17.36 -1.12
N ASN A 236 6.16 -16.59 -1.96
CA ASN A 236 6.63 -15.28 -2.41
C ASN A 236 6.80 -14.30 -1.25
N GLY A 237 5.81 -14.23 -0.35
CA GLY A 237 5.87 -13.40 0.84
C GLY A 237 7.04 -13.78 1.76
N HIS A 238 7.25 -15.06 1.99
CA HIS A 238 8.33 -15.57 2.84
C HIS A 238 9.71 -15.28 2.26
N CYS A 239 9.91 -15.55 0.99
CA CYS A 239 11.18 -15.31 0.29
C CYS A 239 11.54 -13.82 0.25
N LEU A 240 10.58 -12.95 -0.02
CA LEU A 240 10.80 -11.50 -0.08
C LEU A 240 11.09 -10.91 1.29
N VAL A 241 10.33 -11.28 2.32
CA VAL A 241 10.57 -10.83 3.70
C VAL A 241 11.93 -11.32 4.20
N ALA A 242 12.29 -12.58 3.93
CA ALA A 242 13.61 -13.11 4.27
C ALA A 242 14.73 -12.34 3.57
N SER A 243 14.54 -11.94 2.31
CA SER A 243 15.50 -11.13 1.55
C SER A 243 15.64 -9.72 2.15
N LEU A 244 14.55 -9.06 2.52
CA LEU A 244 14.56 -7.75 3.17
C LEU A 244 15.29 -7.79 4.52
N ILE A 245 15.03 -8.81 5.33
CA ILE A 245 15.71 -9.00 6.62
C ILE A 245 17.22 -9.21 6.39
N ARG A 246 17.60 -10.00 5.39
CA ARG A 246 19.01 -10.25 5.03
C ARG A 246 19.70 -8.97 4.58
N MET A 247 19.08 -8.17 3.73
CA MET A 247 19.61 -6.89 3.28
C MET A 247 19.78 -5.89 4.43
N ASN A 248 18.82 -5.80 5.34
CA ASN A 248 18.90 -4.91 6.49
C ASN A 248 20.04 -5.32 7.45
N ARG A 249 20.25 -6.63 7.66
CA ARG A 249 21.42 -7.12 8.43
C ARG A 249 22.74 -6.76 7.76
N LEU A 250 22.83 -6.86 6.43
CA LEU A 250 24.02 -6.46 5.67
C LEU A 250 24.29 -4.95 5.78
N LYS A 251 23.25 -4.12 5.64
CA LYS A 251 23.37 -2.66 5.81
C LYS A 251 23.87 -2.28 7.20
N ARG A 252 23.34 -2.89 8.27
CA ARG A 252 23.81 -2.67 9.65
C ARG A 252 25.29 -3.04 9.80
N ARG A 253 25.70 -4.21 9.32
CA ARG A 253 27.12 -4.66 9.38
C ARG A 253 28.06 -3.72 8.63
N LEU A 254 27.64 -3.22 7.46
CA LEU A 254 28.42 -2.24 6.69
C LEU A 254 28.57 -0.93 7.46
N GLN A 255 27.50 -0.41 8.06
CA GLN A 255 27.55 0.80 8.88
C GLN A 255 28.45 0.65 10.11
N GLU A 256 28.38 -0.49 10.81
CA GLU A 256 29.25 -0.79 11.95
C GLU A 256 30.72 -0.87 11.53
N ASN A 257 31.03 -1.49 10.39
CA ASN A 257 32.38 -1.58 9.86
C ASN A 257 32.93 -0.22 9.39
N LEU A 258 32.08 0.63 8.83
CA LEU A 258 32.48 2.00 8.46
C LEU A 258 32.78 2.85 9.71
N LYS A 259 31.98 2.75 10.77
CA LYS A 259 32.23 3.43 12.05
C LYS A 259 33.55 2.98 12.69
N LYS A 260 33.91 1.68 12.60
CA LYS A 260 35.17 1.13 13.13
C LYS A 260 36.40 1.56 12.33
N ARG A 261 36.26 2.02 11.08
CA ARG A 261 37.39 2.49 10.26
C ARG A 261 37.61 4.01 10.37
N GLN A 262 36.76 4.71 11.07
CA GLN A 262 36.85 6.17 11.29
C GLN A 262 37.42 6.50 12.68
N VAL A 263 37.78 5.47 13.48
CA VAL A 263 38.52 5.54 14.73
C VAL A 263 39.93 4.97 14.51
#